data_20173077b90a95de754ef4dce3ee1864
#
_entry.id   20173077b90a95de754ef4dce3ee1864
#
_cell.length_a   1.000
_cell.length_b   1.000
_cell.length_c   1.000
_cell.angle_alpha   90.00
_cell.angle_beta   90.00
_cell.angle_gamma   90.00
#
_symmetry.space_group_name_H-M   'P 1'
#
loop_
_entity.id
_entity.type
_entity.pdbx_description
1 polymer ?
#
loop_
_entity_poly.entity_id
_entity_poly.type
_entity_poly.pdbx_seq_one_letter_code
_entity_poly.pdbx_strand_id
1 'polypeptide(L)'
;MNIIVKPYGNDLCYCRPDTTWERENRDFYSPECVNEIHFAPVVFARVSKAGKCVGKKFVERYYDGIGCGVLLYGAPEASCGSCRLISHIDRSSILPSPLYNPVVLEDGEKVFDINTGKDEQISIVLEQAKTLLEDAICSSSELISLRIGDFVAVELEPARLLAGRADGEVSMKGTFCENEIFGFKVIL
;
A
#
# COMPACT_ATOMS: atom_id res chain seq x y z
N MET A 1 15.72 -4.24 -0.82
CA MET A 1 14.57 -3.44 -1.26
C MET A 1 13.83 -2.97 -0.03
N ASN A 2 13.32 -1.73 0.00
CA ASN A 2 12.48 -1.23 1.09
C ASN A 2 11.10 -0.91 0.53
N ILE A 3 10.09 -1.03 1.35
CA ILE A 3 8.76 -0.49 1.09
C ILE A 3 8.58 0.68 2.05
N ILE A 4 8.64 1.89 1.51
CA ILE A 4 8.55 3.13 2.27
C ILE A 4 7.10 3.55 2.22
N VAL A 5 6.48 3.73 3.38
CA VAL A 5 5.05 4.05 3.49
C VAL A 5 4.86 5.43 4.09
N LYS A 6 4.10 6.27 3.42
CA LYS A 6 3.54 7.51 3.97
C LYS A 6 2.13 7.21 4.47
N PRO A 7 1.90 7.16 5.79
CA PRO A 7 0.58 6.87 6.35
C PRO A 7 -0.41 8.01 6.07
N TYR A 8 -1.69 7.67 6.03
CA TYR A 8 -2.77 8.66 5.91
C TYR A 8 -2.72 9.67 7.07
N GLY A 9 -2.80 10.95 6.73
CA GLY A 9 -2.81 12.03 7.73
C GLY A 9 -1.53 12.20 8.55
N ASN A 10 -0.40 11.59 8.13
CA ASN A 10 0.89 11.72 8.82
C ASN A 10 1.97 12.18 7.84
N ASP A 11 2.86 13.06 8.31
CA ASP A 11 3.96 13.58 7.50
C ASP A 11 5.20 12.68 7.54
N LEU A 12 5.33 11.80 8.53
CA LEU A 12 6.48 10.94 8.70
C LEU A 12 6.26 9.58 8.03
N CYS A 13 7.20 9.22 7.15
CA CYS A 13 7.23 7.90 6.53
C CYS A 13 7.88 6.86 7.45
N TYR A 14 7.50 5.59 7.27
CA TYR A 14 8.16 4.44 7.88
C TYR A 14 8.49 3.39 6.81
N CYS A 15 9.35 2.43 7.15
CA CYS A 15 9.73 1.37 6.24
C CYS A 15 9.13 0.03 6.69
N ARG A 16 8.65 -0.74 5.72
CA ARG A 16 8.33 -2.16 5.86
C ARG A 16 9.46 -3.01 5.29
N PRO A 17 9.79 -4.16 5.89
CA PRO A 17 10.72 -5.12 5.31
C PRO A 17 10.27 -5.60 3.93
N ASP A 18 11.20 -5.99 3.07
CA ASP A 18 10.91 -6.55 1.75
C ASP A 18 10.18 -7.91 1.81
N THR A 19 10.30 -8.65 2.92
CA THR A 19 9.52 -9.88 3.17
C THR A 19 8.02 -9.64 3.24
N THR A 20 7.59 -8.39 3.49
CA THR A 20 6.16 -8.03 3.50
C THR A 20 5.56 -7.93 2.10
N TRP A 21 6.39 -7.86 1.04
CA TRP A 21 5.90 -7.68 -0.33
C TRP A 21 5.23 -8.94 -0.87
N GLU A 22 3.99 -8.78 -1.37
CA GLU A 22 3.25 -9.79 -2.11
C GLU A 22 2.86 -9.23 -3.50
N ARG A 23 3.20 -9.98 -4.55
CA ARG A 23 2.98 -9.59 -5.96
C ARG A 23 2.29 -10.66 -6.80
N GLU A 24 2.14 -11.88 -6.25
CA GLU A 24 1.69 -13.05 -7.00
C GLU A 24 0.23 -13.45 -6.67
N ASN A 25 -0.49 -12.56 -5.96
CA ASN A 25 -1.88 -12.79 -5.53
C ASN A 25 -2.05 -14.07 -4.68
N ARG A 26 -1.05 -14.40 -3.86
CA ARG A 26 -1.14 -15.51 -2.94
C ARG A 26 -2.03 -15.15 -1.75
N ASP A 27 -2.74 -16.13 -1.25
CA ASP A 27 -3.53 -15.97 -0.04
C ASP A 27 -2.66 -15.55 1.15
N PHE A 28 -3.21 -14.65 1.97
CA PHE A 28 -2.57 -14.17 3.17
C PHE A 28 -3.04 -14.98 4.38
N TYR A 29 -2.09 -15.55 5.10
CA TYR A 29 -2.34 -16.30 6.33
C TYR A 29 -1.96 -15.46 7.53
N SER A 30 -2.94 -15.13 8.38
CA SER A 30 -2.70 -14.33 9.58
C SER A 30 -1.90 -15.12 10.62
N PRO A 31 -0.85 -14.53 11.23
CA PRO A 31 -0.17 -15.14 12.36
C PRO A 31 -1.11 -15.36 13.55
N GLU A 32 -0.87 -16.41 14.37
CA GLU A 32 -1.72 -16.75 15.53
C GLU A 32 -1.83 -15.61 16.56
N CYS A 33 -0.81 -14.76 16.68
CA CYS A 33 -0.80 -13.61 17.61
C CYS A 33 -1.63 -12.41 17.12
N VAL A 34 -2.23 -12.49 15.92
CA VAL A 34 -3.03 -11.42 15.32
C VAL A 34 -4.50 -11.80 15.36
N ASN A 35 -5.34 -10.99 15.97
CA ASN A 35 -6.77 -11.24 16.11
C ASN A 35 -7.64 -10.54 15.07
N GLU A 36 -7.17 -9.43 14.56
CA GLU A 36 -7.87 -8.64 13.54
C GLU A 36 -6.89 -8.21 12.46
N ILE A 37 -7.35 -8.23 11.22
CA ILE A 37 -6.65 -7.68 10.07
C ILE A 37 -7.36 -6.41 9.64
N HIS A 38 -6.59 -5.33 9.56
CA HIS A 38 -6.99 -4.06 8.99
C HIS A 38 -6.31 -3.89 7.64
N PHE A 39 -6.84 -3.04 6.77
CA PHE A 39 -6.21 -2.69 5.51
C PHE A 39 -6.28 -1.20 5.22
N ALA A 40 -5.29 -0.69 4.51
CA ALA A 40 -5.29 0.65 3.94
C ALA A 40 -5.05 0.56 2.43
N PRO A 41 -5.91 1.20 1.61
CA PRO A 41 -5.66 1.34 0.18
C PRO A 41 -4.48 2.28 -0.05
N VAL A 42 -3.64 1.91 -1.04
CA VAL A 42 -2.47 2.70 -1.38
C VAL A 42 -2.33 2.92 -2.88
N VAL A 43 -1.75 4.05 -3.24
CA VAL A 43 -1.05 4.25 -4.51
C VAL A 43 0.44 4.13 -4.23
N PHE A 44 1.20 3.50 -5.12
CA PHE A 44 2.62 3.31 -4.93
C PHE A 44 3.44 3.55 -6.21
N ALA A 45 4.68 3.92 -6.04
CA ALA A 45 5.64 4.10 -7.12
C ALA A 45 6.89 3.25 -6.91
N ARG A 46 7.46 2.73 -8.01
CA ARG A 46 8.75 2.05 -8.00
C ARG A 46 9.87 3.05 -8.26
N VAL A 47 10.83 3.10 -7.37
CA VAL A 47 12.05 3.92 -7.53
C VAL A 47 12.93 3.34 -8.62
N SER A 48 13.19 4.14 -9.66
CA SER A 48 14.05 3.77 -10.79
C SER A 48 15.44 4.39 -10.73
N LYS A 49 15.64 5.38 -9.84
CA LYS A 49 16.91 6.08 -9.67
C LYS A 49 17.20 6.28 -8.19
N ALA A 50 18.42 5.92 -7.77
CA ALA A 50 18.87 6.18 -6.41
C ALA A 50 18.99 7.68 -6.12
N GLY A 51 18.61 8.09 -4.91
CA GLY A 51 18.66 9.49 -4.51
C GLY A 51 18.56 9.74 -3.02
N LYS A 52 18.99 10.93 -2.63
CA LYS A 52 18.88 11.49 -1.28
C LYS A 52 18.53 12.97 -1.43
N CYS A 53 17.63 13.49 -0.58
CA CYS A 53 17.15 14.89 -0.64
C CYS A 53 16.65 15.28 -2.04
N VAL A 54 15.76 14.46 -2.61
CA VAL A 54 15.22 14.68 -3.95
C VAL A 54 14.34 15.92 -3.97
N GLY A 55 14.72 16.91 -4.79
CA GLY A 55 13.94 18.13 -4.93
C GLY A 55 12.72 17.94 -5.84
N LYS A 56 11.60 18.56 -5.50
CA LYS A 56 10.30 18.47 -6.20
C LYS A 56 10.41 18.70 -7.72
N LYS A 57 11.28 19.63 -8.17
CA LYS A 57 11.52 19.90 -9.60
C LYS A 57 12.05 18.69 -10.39
N PHE A 58 12.64 17.71 -9.72
CA PHE A 58 13.32 16.59 -10.37
C PHE A 58 12.71 15.24 -10.04
N VAL A 59 11.68 15.20 -9.21
CA VAL A 59 11.10 13.97 -8.63
C VAL A 59 10.63 12.96 -9.68
N GLU A 60 10.05 13.42 -10.79
CA GLU A 60 9.59 12.56 -11.90
C GLU A 60 10.68 11.68 -12.51
N ARG A 61 11.96 12.02 -12.30
CA ARG A 61 13.11 11.23 -12.81
C ARG A 61 13.49 10.08 -11.88
N TYR A 62 12.82 9.94 -10.75
CA TYR A 62 13.19 8.98 -9.72
C TYR A 62 12.27 7.77 -9.64
N TYR A 63 11.17 7.77 -10.38
CA TYR A 63 10.27 6.63 -10.48
C TYR A 63 9.84 6.40 -11.93
N ASP A 64 9.53 5.15 -12.29
CA ASP A 64 9.23 4.74 -13.67
C ASP A 64 7.94 3.91 -13.78
N GLY A 65 7.34 3.57 -12.67
CA GLY A 65 6.11 2.79 -12.65
C GLY A 65 5.30 3.08 -11.41
N ILE A 66 4.00 3.07 -11.56
CA ILE A 66 3.03 3.26 -10.48
C ILE A 66 2.06 2.07 -10.42
N GLY A 67 1.42 1.90 -9.29
CA GLY A 67 0.35 0.92 -9.10
C GLY A 67 -0.56 1.31 -7.96
N CYS A 68 -1.70 0.61 -7.89
CA CYS A 68 -2.60 0.62 -6.74
C CYS A 68 -2.50 -0.72 -6.02
N GLY A 69 -2.70 -0.70 -4.72
CA GLY A 69 -2.61 -1.90 -3.91
C GLY A 69 -3.18 -1.69 -2.51
N VAL A 70 -2.94 -2.63 -1.63
CA VAL A 70 -3.37 -2.54 -0.23
C VAL A 70 -2.25 -2.95 0.71
N LEU A 71 -2.20 -2.28 1.86
CA LEU A 71 -1.34 -2.67 2.98
C LEU A 71 -2.20 -3.30 4.06
N LEU A 72 -1.85 -4.51 4.47
CA LEU A 72 -2.49 -5.19 5.59
C LEU A 72 -1.75 -4.87 6.89
N TYR A 73 -2.51 -4.78 7.97
CA TYR A 73 -2.06 -4.50 9.31
C TYR A 73 -2.70 -5.48 10.28
N GLY A 74 -1.90 -6.03 11.17
CA GLY A 74 -2.42 -6.88 12.24
C GLY A 74 -2.73 -6.09 13.50
N ALA A 75 -3.83 -6.39 14.17
CA ALA A 75 -4.09 -5.96 15.54
C ALA A 75 -3.93 -7.15 16.48
N PRO A 76 -3.07 -7.07 17.52
CA PRO A 76 -2.95 -8.10 18.53
C PRO A 76 -4.18 -8.09 19.45
N GLU A 77 -4.35 -9.14 20.25
CA GLU A 77 -5.38 -9.18 21.29
C GLU A 77 -5.27 -7.97 22.24
N ALA A 78 -6.41 -7.41 22.63
CA ALA A 78 -6.56 -6.13 23.32
C ALA A 78 -5.96 -6.06 24.76
N SER A 79 -5.05 -6.95 25.14
CA SER A 79 -4.40 -7.01 26.45
C SER A 79 -3.26 -5.99 26.64
N CYS A 80 -2.87 -5.27 25.60
CA CYS A 80 -1.79 -4.28 25.69
C CYS A 80 -2.35 -2.88 25.40
N GLY A 81 -2.44 -2.04 26.41
CA GLY A 81 -3.13 -0.73 26.43
C GLY A 81 -2.68 0.36 25.44
N SER A 82 -2.06 -0.01 24.33
CA SER A 82 -1.77 0.85 23.18
C SER A 82 -1.77 -0.03 21.93
N CYS A 83 -2.94 -0.20 21.33
CA CYS A 83 -3.11 -1.03 20.14
C CYS A 83 -2.48 -0.32 18.93
N ARG A 84 -1.16 -0.47 18.75
CA ARG A 84 -0.49 -0.10 17.51
C ARG A 84 -0.67 -1.24 16.51
N LEU A 85 -1.18 -0.91 15.33
CA LEU A 85 -1.27 -1.86 14.23
C LEU A 85 0.14 -2.36 13.85
N ILE A 86 0.29 -3.68 13.70
CA ILE A 86 1.54 -4.33 13.29
C ILE A 86 1.63 -4.24 11.77
N SER A 87 2.69 -3.60 11.26
CA SER A 87 2.89 -3.34 9.83
C SER A 87 3.92 -4.25 9.16
N HIS A 88 4.63 -5.10 9.93
CA HIS A 88 5.76 -5.91 9.47
C HIS A 88 5.45 -7.41 9.45
N ILE A 89 4.26 -7.76 8.98
CA ILE A 89 3.85 -9.16 8.75
C ILE A 89 4.29 -9.54 7.34
N ASP A 90 4.85 -10.72 7.17
CA ASP A 90 5.24 -11.24 5.86
C ASP A 90 4.04 -11.24 4.90
N ARG A 91 4.26 -10.85 3.64
CA ARG A 91 3.25 -10.77 2.57
C ARG A 91 2.05 -9.86 2.84
N SER A 92 2.20 -8.89 3.73
CA SER A 92 1.14 -7.94 4.09
C SER A 92 1.14 -6.65 3.26
N SER A 93 2.06 -6.50 2.31
CA SER A 93 2.11 -5.38 1.36
C SER A 93 1.77 -5.89 -0.04
N ILE A 94 0.49 -5.86 -0.39
CA ILE A 94 -0.01 -6.31 -1.69
C ILE A 94 0.21 -5.18 -2.70
N LEU A 95 1.36 -5.24 -3.38
CA LEU A 95 1.80 -4.29 -4.39
C LEU A 95 1.97 -5.03 -5.71
N PRO A 96 0.89 -5.16 -6.50
CA PRO A 96 0.83 -6.04 -7.66
C PRO A 96 1.68 -5.56 -8.84
N SER A 97 1.95 -6.48 -9.76
CA SER A 97 2.56 -6.25 -11.07
C SER A 97 1.63 -6.74 -12.18
N PRO A 98 1.68 -6.18 -13.40
CA PRO A 98 2.64 -5.17 -13.88
C PRO A 98 2.31 -3.76 -13.39
N LEU A 99 3.32 -2.89 -13.36
CA LEU A 99 3.15 -1.47 -13.06
C LEU A 99 2.68 -0.68 -14.27
N TYR A 100 1.94 0.39 -14.03
CA TYR A 100 1.48 1.32 -15.04
C TYR A 100 2.50 2.44 -15.26
N ASN A 101 2.46 3.05 -16.45
CA ASN A 101 3.22 4.27 -16.70
C ASN A 101 2.65 5.41 -15.83
N PRO A 102 3.48 6.25 -15.19
CA PRO A 102 3.03 7.36 -14.38
C PRO A 102 2.07 8.34 -15.06
N VAL A 103 2.14 8.48 -16.38
CA VAL A 103 1.21 9.31 -17.19
C VAL A 103 -0.25 8.92 -16.98
N VAL A 104 -0.55 7.68 -16.60
CA VAL A 104 -1.93 7.23 -16.31
C VAL A 104 -2.59 8.10 -15.23
N LEU A 105 -1.83 8.66 -14.29
CA LEU A 105 -2.37 9.53 -13.24
C LEU A 105 -2.62 10.98 -13.71
N GLU A 106 -2.20 11.34 -14.93
CA GLU A 106 -2.42 12.67 -15.52
C GLU A 106 -3.68 12.72 -16.38
N ASP A 107 -4.14 11.57 -16.90
CA ASP A 107 -5.23 11.46 -17.86
C ASP A 107 -6.59 11.22 -17.18
N GLY A 108 -7.29 12.30 -16.80
CA GLY A 108 -8.65 12.26 -16.28
C GLY A 108 -8.80 11.60 -14.90
N GLU A 109 -10.04 11.49 -14.47
CA GLU A 109 -10.35 10.81 -13.20
C GLU A 109 -10.10 9.31 -13.33
N LYS A 110 -9.23 8.80 -12.49
CA LYS A 110 -8.99 7.35 -12.33
C LYS A 110 -9.59 6.90 -11.01
N VAL A 111 -10.21 5.74 -11.04
CA VAL A 111 -10.82 5.13 -9.86
C VAL A 111 -10.09 3.84 -9.54
N PHE A 112 -9.80 3.66 -8.27
CA PHE A 112 -9.32 2.42 -7.70
C PHE A 112 -10.44 1.80 -6.88
N ASP A 113 -10.96 0.68 -7.33
CA ASP A 113 -12.05 -0.04 -6.69
C ASP A 113 -11.51 -1.23 -5.89
N ILE A 114 -12.01 -1.40 -4.67
CA ILE A 114 -11.72 -2.54 -3.79
C ILE A 114 -13.03 -3.20 -3.39
N ASN A 115 -13.11 -4.52 -3.54
CA ASN A 115 -14.20 -5.35 -3.05
C ASN A 115 -13.68 -6.26 -1.94
N THR A 116 -14.30 -6.21 -0.76
CA THR A 116 -13.87 -6.96 0.44
C THR A 116 -14.61 -8.27 0.62
N GLY A 117 -15.45 -8.69 -0.32
CA GLY A 117 -16.23 -9.94 -0.22
C GLY A 117 -17.35 -9.93 0.84
N LYS A 118 -17.51 -8.82 1.57
CA LYS A 118 -18.61 -8.58 2.53
C LYS A 118 -19.67 -7.64 1.94
N ASP A 119 -19.88 -7.69 0.62
CA ASP A 119 -20.76 -6.77 -0.14
C ASP A 119 -20.37 -5.28 0.00
N GLU A 120 -19.16 -5.00 0.47
CA GLU A 120 -18.63 -3.64 0.58
C GLU A 120 -17.70 -3.36 -0.59
N GLN A 121 -18.09 -2.39 -1.43
CA GLN A 121 -17.28 -1.84 -2.50
C GLN A 121 -16.79 -0.45 -2.09
N ILE A 122 -15.49 -0.23 -2.21
CA ILE A 122 -14.82 1.02 -1.90
C ILE A 122 -14.26 1.55 -3.20
N SER A 123 -14.66 2.77 -3.59
CA SER A 123 -14.19 3.44 -4.80
C SER A 123 -13.42 4.70 -4.43
N ILE A 124 -12.15 4.76 -4.81
CA ILE A 124 -11.24 5.86 -4.49
C ILE A 124 -10.86 6.59 -5.76
N VAL A 125 -11.17 7.88 -5.81
CA VAL A 125 -10.77 8.75 -6.93
C VAL A 125 -9.33 9.22 -6.73
N LEU A 126 -8.49 9.07 -7.75
CA LEU A 126 -7.04 9.30 -7.68
C LEU A 126 -6.60 10.68 -8.21
N GLU A 127 -7.45 11.71 -8.11
CA GLU A 127 -7.15 13.05 -8.66
C GLU A 127 -5.81 13.65 -8.23
N GLN A 128 -5.39 13.40 -6.99
CA GLN A 128 -4.15 13.94 -6.41
C GLN A 128 -3.04 12.92 -6.23
N ALA A 129 -3.24 11.70 -6.71
CA ALA A 129 -2.34 10.58 -6.44
C ALA A 129 -0.90 10.83 -6.90
N LYS A 130 -0.71 11.47 -8.08
CA LYS A 130 0.62 11.85 -8.57
C LYS A 130 1.33 12.79 -7.60
N THR A 131 0.66 13.87 -7.19
CA THR A 131 1.21 14.85 -6.25
C THR A 131 1.55 14.23 -4.91
N LEU A 132 0.66 13.38 -4.37
CA LEU A 132 0.88 12.67 -3.11
C LEU A 132 2.10 11.75 -3.18
N LEU A 133 2.28 11.01 -4.28
CA LEU A 133 3.45 10.16 -4.50
C LEU A 133 4.74 10.97 -4.60
N GLU A 134 4.74 12.06 -5.34
CA GLU A 134 5.91 12.92 -5.52
C GLU A 134 6.32 13.59 -4.20
N ASP A 135 5.37 14.07 -3.43
CA ASP A 135 5.61 14.63 -2.10
C ASP A 135 6.14 13.57 -1.13
N ALA A 136 5.64 12.32 -1.22
CA ALA A 136 6.15 11.22 -0.41
C ALA A 136 7.57 10.81 -0.81
N ILE A 137 7.91 10.79 -2.09
CA ILE A 137 9.28 10.53 -2.59
C ILE A 137 10.23 11.62 -2.09
N CYS A 138 9.84 12.89 -2.19
CA CYS A 138 10.66 13.99 -1.70
C CYS A 138 10.90 13.90 -0.19
N SER A 139 9.83 13.83 0.61
CA SER A 139 9.91 13.81 2.08
C SER A 139 10.65 12.58 2.61
N SER A 140 10.38 11.39 2.07
CA SER A 140 11.09 10.18 2.47
C SER A 140 12.59 10.24 2.12
N SER A 141 12.94 10.85 0.98
CA SER A 141 14.33 10.99 0.57
C SER A 141 15.15 11.95 1.45
N GLU A 142 14.51 12.79 2.24
CA GLU A 142 15.17 13.61 3.26
C GLU A 142 15.67 12.76 4.44
N LEU A 143 14.91 11.70 4.79
CA LEU A 143 15.21 10.84 5.92
C LEU A 143 16.11 9.68 5.53
N ILE A 144 15.82 9.02 4.40
CA ILE A 144 16.54 7.82 3.94
C ILE A 144 17.06 7.98 2.52
N SER A 145 18.08 7.21 2.15
CA SER A 145 18.54 7.12 0.76
C SER A 145 17.66 6.15 -0.01
N LEU A 146 16.99 6.64 -1.04
CA LEU A 146 16.22 5.81 -1.96
C LEU A 146 17.16 4.97 -2.81
N ARG A 147 16.78 3.71 -3.04
CA ARG A 147 17.53 2.77 -3.90
C ARG A 147 16.67 2.33 -5.07
N ILE A 148 17.29 1.98 -6.17
CA ILE A 148 16.60 1.39 -7.32
C ILE A 148 15.90 0.11 -6.87
N GLY A 149 14.61 0.00 -7.21
CA GLY A 149 13.74 -1.11 -6.81
C GLY A 149 13.03 -0.92 -5.47
N ASP A 150 13.31 0.14 -4.71
CA ASP A 150 12.46 0.49 -3.56
C ASP A 150 11.06 0.88 -4.04
N PHE A 151 10.06 0.66 -3.20
CA PHE A 151 8.71 1.19 -3.40
C PHE A 151 8.44 2.34 -2.41
N VAL A 152 7.76 3.36 -2.91
CA VAL A 152 7.17 4.42 -2.07
C VAL A 152 5.65 4.30 -2.22
N ALA A 153 4.98 4.00 -1.12
CA ALA A 153 3.53 3.83 -1.05
C ALA A 153 2.90 4.95 -0.21
N VAL A 154 1.75 5.45 -0.63
CA VAL A 154 0.98 6.47 0.08
C VAL A 154 -0.39 5.89 0.40
N GLU A 155 -0.78 5.90 1.67
CA GLU A 155 -2.12 5.52 2.07
C GLU A 155 -3.12 6.58 1.64
N LEU A 156 -4.15 6.14 0.92
CA LEU A 156 -5.20 7.00 0.36
C LEU A 156 -6.32 7.26 1.37
N GLU A 157 -6.51 6.33 2.30
CA GLU A 157 -7.49 6.40 3.38
C GLU A 157 -6.93 5.80 4.67
N PRO A 158 -7.53 6.12 5.84
CA PRO A 158 -7.15 5.48 7.10
C PRO A 158 -7.32 3.96 7.04
N ALA A 159 -6.47 3.23 7.75
CA ALA A 159 -6.65 1.79 7.89
C ALA A 159 -8.01 1.47 8.55
N ARG A 160 -8.74 0.53 7.95
CA ARG A 160 -10.04 0.06 8.41
C ARG A 160 -10.05 -1.45 8.65
N LEU A 161 -10.91 -1.92 9.53
CA LEU A 161 -11.07 -3.36 9.81
C LEU A 161 -11.52 -4.11 8.56
N LEU A 162 -10.79 -5.17 8.21
CA LEU A 162 -11.16 -6.11 7.16
C LEU A 162 -11.85 -7.36 7.75
N ALA A 163 -11.18 -8.00 8.69
CA ALA A 163 -11.63 -9.27 9.25
C ALA A 163 -11.10 -9.48 10.67
N GLY A 164 -11.87 -10.16 11.48
CA GLY A 164 -11.47 -10.73 12.76
C GLY A 164 -11.47 -12.25 12.71
N ARG A 165 -10.92 -12.92 13.74
CA ARG A 165 -10.84 -14.39 13.79
C ARG A 165 -12.18 -15.11 13.64
N ALA A 166 -13.28 -14.48 14.05
CA ALA A 166 -14.62 -15.04 13.90
C ALA A 166 -15.08 -15.15 12.43
N ASP A 167 -14.50 -14.36 11.53
CA ASP A 167 -14.82 -14.37 10.10
C ASP A 167 -14.19 -15.58 9.38
N GLY A 168 -13.07 -16.12 9.89
CA GLY A 168 -12.33 -17.24 9.35
C GLY A 168 -11.62 -16.92 8.03
N GLU A 169 -12.37 -16.62 6.98
CA GLU A 169 -11.86 -16.32 5.63
C GLU A 169 -12.62 -15.15 5.03
N VAL A 170 -11.89 -14.19 4.44
CA VAL A 170 -12.45 -13.05 3.69
C VAL A 170 -11.68 -12.86 2.40
N SER A 171 -12.39 -12.74 1.27
CA SER A 171 -11.77 -12.44 -0.03
C SER A 171 -11.59 -10.94 -0.21
N MET A 172 -10.54 -10.55 -0.94
CA MET A 172 -10.31 -9.17 -1.35
C MET A 172 -9.91 -9.11 -2.82
N LYS A 173 -10.49 -8.18 -3.56
CA LYS A 173 -10.16 -7.91 -4.96
C LYS A 173 -9.98 -6.42 -5.17
N GLY A 174 -9.02 -6.07 -6.04
CA GLY A 174 -8.78 -4.69 -6.44
C GLY A 174 -8.83 -4.55 -7.96
N THR A 175 -9.47 -3.46 -8.42
CA THR A 175 -9.60 -3.14 -9.84
C THR A 175 -9.08 -1.72 -10.10
N PHE A 176 -8.22 -1.57 -11.10
CA PHE A 176 -7.71 -0.27 -11.54
C PHE A 176 -7.66 -0.23 -13.06
N CYS A 177 -8.12 0.88 -13.68
CA CYS A 177 -8.23 1.01 -15.13
C CYS A 177 -8.96 -0.17 -15.77
N GLU A 178 -10.10 -0.57 -15.21
CA GLU A 178 -10.96 -1.68 -15.68
C GLU A 178 -10.31 -3.07 -15.60
N ASN A 179 -9.10 -3.19 -15.05
CA ASN A 179 -8.40 -4.45 -14.89
C ASN A 179 -8.39 -4.88 -13.42
N GLU A 180 -8.65 -6.15 -13.16
CA GLU A 180 -8.37 -6.74 -11.86
C GLU A 180 -6.85 -6.78 -11.67
N ILE A 181 -6.35 -6.06 -10.65
CA ILE A 181 -4.91 -5.94 -10.37
C ILE A 181 -4.46 -6.89 -9.25
N PHE A 182 -5.37 -7.27 -8.36
CA PHE A 182 -5.13 -8.32 -7.38
C PHE A 182 -6.44 -9.01 -6.97
N GLY A 183 -6.32 -10.28 -6.55
CA GLY A 183 -7.39 -11.04 -5.94
C GLY A 183 -6.78 -12.14 -5.06
N PHE A 184 -7.09 -12.13 -3.75
CA PHE A 184 -6.56 -13.07 -2.77
C PHE A 184 -7.53 -13.23 -1.60
N LYS A 185 -7.27 -14.22 -0.75
CA LYS A 185 -8.00 -14.45 0.49
C LYS A 185 -7.15 -14.08 1.69
N VAL A 186 -7.81 -13.54 2.71
CA VAL A 186 -7.26 -13.36 4.05
C VAL A 186 -7.83 -14.46 4.93
N ILE A 187 -6.96 -15.28 5.50
CA ILE A 187 -7.29 -16.46 6.33
C ILE A 187 -6.76 -16.18 7.74
N LEU A 188 -7.66 -16.22 8.75
CA LEU A 188 -7.36 -15.89 10.15
C LEU A 188 -7.33 -17.13 11.05
#